data_197309759d527f8eded88f2cd47f9ffe
#
_entry.id   197309759d527f8eded88f2cd47f9ffe
#
_cell.length_a   1.000
_cell.length_b   1.000
_cell.length_c   1.000
_cell.angle_alpha   90.00
_cell.angle_beta   90.00
_cell.angle_gamma   90.00
#
_symmetry.space_group_name_H-M   'P 1'
#
loop_
_entity.id
_entity.type
_entity.pdbx_description
1 polymer ?
#
loop_
_entity_poly.entity_id
_entity_poly.type
_entity_poly.pdbx_seq_one_letter_code
_entity_poly.pdbx_strand_id
1 'polypeptide(L)'
;VGAALALGYPVLLPDGDGANNIYAINRVASHVILDSMRMVHEQHDFPLAKSHFVSLGASHGGMMTGYTAAEQPYYAPDLTAYVNQFVVNEGAPDLIKLAHSFGLYGELQNAPSVYGSFLMSFVVGAAREYPDLLPHLYQWFTPYGKAVVKGNRSICTPLTFAVGPGVPIKNIVKEGFFASQTFKNMLQIAKYSSSFYYPG
;
A
#
# COMPACT_ATOMS: atom_id res chain seq x y z
N VAL A 1 -7.02 -15.33 8.49
CA VAL A 1 -8.30 -15.75 7.88
C VAL A 1 -8.74 -17.09 8.47
N GLY A 2 -7.95 -18.16 8.31
CA GLY A 2 -8.35 -19.53 8.73
C GLY A 2 -8.75 -19.64 10.20
N ALA A 3 -8.02 -18.99 11.12
CA ALA A 3 -8.36 -19.01 12.54
C ALA A 3 -9.70 -18.31 12.84
N ALA A 4 -10.01 -17.19 12.19
CA ALA A 4 -11.29 -16.51 12.36
C ALA A 4 -12.46 -17.37 11.87
N LEU A 5 -12.31 -17.96 10.70
CA LEU A 5 -13.31 -18.88 10.13
C LEU A 5 -13.51 -20.14 11.01
N ALA A 6 -12.43 -20.70 11.56
CA ALA A 6 -12.50 -21.84 12.47
C ALA A 6 -13.24 -21.50 13.78
N LEU A 7 -13.22 -20.24 14.19
CA LEU A 7 -13.98 -19.71 15.34
C LEU A 7 -15.40 -19.27 14.99
N GLY A 8 -15.84 -19.47 13.73
CA GLY A 8 -17.19 -19.14 13.28
C GLY A 8 -17.40 -17.66 12.90
N TYR A 9 -16.33 -16.85 12.83
CA TYR A 9 -16.45 -15.46 12.41
C TYR A 9 -16.51 -15.35 10.88
N PRO A 10 -17.47 -14.60 10.32
CA PRO A 10 -17.42 -14.21 8.91
C PRO A 10 -16.19 -13.31 8.66
N VAL A 11 -15.62 -13.45 7.48
CA VAL A 11 -14.41 -12.69 7.11
C VAL A 11 -14.65 -11.93 5.82
N LEU A 12 -14.50 -10.60 5.88
CA LEU A 12 -14.47 -9.71 4.74
C LEU A 12 -13.01 -9.50 4.31
N LEU A 13 -12.71 -9.73 3.03
CA LEU A 13 -11.37 -9.61 2.46
C LEU A 13 -11.38 -8.56 1.34
N PRO A 14 -11.28 -7.27 1.67
CA PRO A 14 -11.17 -6.23 0.65
C PRO A 14 -9.85 -6.34 -0.10
N ASP A 15 -9.88 -6.14 -1.43
CA ASP A 15 -8.67 -5.99 -2.23
C ASP A 15 -8.24 -4.52 -2.20
N GLY A 16 -7.46 -4.14 -1.20
CA GLY A 16 -7.00 -2.77 -1.01
C GLY A 16 -6.05 -2.27 -2.11
N ASP A 17 -5.35 -3.17 -2.80
CA ASP A 17 -4.50 -2.81 -3.94
C ASP A 17 -5.32 -2.66 -5.24
N GLY A 18 -6.49 -3.28 -5.29
CA GLY A 18 -7.43 -3.22 -6.40
C GLY A 18 -6.87 -3.73 -7.72
N ALA A 19 -7.70 -3.66 -8.76
CA ALA A 19 -7.34 -4.12 -10.12
C ALA A 19 -6.10 -3.43 -10.69
N ASN A 20 -5.75 -2.26 -10.17
CA ASN A 20 -4.60 -1.47 -10.61
C ASN A 20 -3.31 -1.79 -9.85
N ASN A 21 -3.35 -2.68 -8.85
CA ASN A 21 -2.18 -3.04 -8.05
C ASN A 21 -1.45 -1.80 -7.49
N ILE A 22 -2.19 -0.95 -6.76
CA ILE A 22 -1.71 0.35 -6.23
C ILE A 22 -1.02 0.19 -4.88
N TYR A 23 -0.08 -0.73 -4.79
CA TYR A 23 0.65 -1.07 -3.58
C TYR A 23 1.15 0.15 -2.79
N ALA A 24 0.90 0.16 -1.49
CA ALA A 24 1.30 1.20 -0.53
C ALA A 24 0.70 2.61 -0.78
N ILE A 25 -0.33 2.73 -1.63
CA ILE A 25 -1.16 3.93 -1.71
C ILE A 25 -2.29 3.80 -0.68
N ASN A 26 -1.90 3.85 0.59
CA ASN A 26 -2.74 3.43 1.71
C ASN A 26 -4.07 4.20 1.83
N ARG A 27 -4.12 5.45 1.36
CA ARG A 27 -5.37 6.22 1.36
C ARG A 27 -6.44 5.56 0.49
N VAL A 28 -6.08 5.12 -0.72
CA VAL A 28 -7.01 4.42 -1.61
C VAL A 28 -7.42 3.09 -0.99
N ALA A 29 -6.43 2.34 -0.48
CA ALA A 29 -6.69 1.06 0.20
C ALA A 29 -7.65 1.22 1.39
N SER A 30 -7.46 2.27 2.22
CA SER A 30 -8.35 2.53 3.37
C SER A 30 -9.78 2.86 2.94
N HIS A 31 -9.97 3.62 1.86
CA HIS A 31 -11.30 3.90 1.31
C HIS A 31 -11.97 2.61 0.80
N VAL A 32 -11.24 1.76 0.09
CA VAL A 32 -11.75 0.44 -0.37
C VAL A 32 -12.19 -0.43 0.82
N ILE A 33 -11.41 -0.46 1.90
CA ILE A 33 -11.75 -1.22 3.10
C ILE A 33 -13.03 -0.65 3.75
N LEU A 34 -13.12 0.66 3.92
CA LEU A 34 -14.29 1.31 4.54
C LEU A 34 -15.54 1.17 3.67
N ASP A 35 -15.42 1.32 2.35
CA ASP A 35 -16.56 1.11 1.44
C ASP A 35 -17.02 -0.34 1.40
N SER A 36 -16.09 -1.29 1.56
CA SER A 36 -16.45 -2.71 1.69
C SER A 36 -17.25 -2.99 2.97
N MET A 37 -16.88 -2.35 4.09
CA MET A 37 -17.66 -2.43 5.33
C MET A 37 -19.04 -1.79 5.16
N ARG A 38 -19.11 -0.61 4.53
CA ARG A 38 -20.36 0.10 4.25
C ARG A 38 -21.26 -0.72 3.35
N MET A 39 -20.72 -1.35 2.31
CA MET A 39 -21.47 -2.23 1.42
C MET A 39 -22.15 -3.37 2.17
N VAL A 40 -21.44 -4.02 3.12
CA VAL A 40 -22.03 -5.07 3.96
C VAL A 40 -23.15 -4.50 4.84
N HIS A 41 -22.95 -3.32 5.41
CA HIS A 41 -23.90 -2.68 6.32
C HIS A 41 -25.16 -2.19 5.61
N GLU A 42 -25.04 -1.71 4.38
CA GLU A 42 -26.16 -1.18 3.58
C GLU A 42 -27.03 -2.29 2.94
N GLN A 43 -26.55 -3.52 2.90
CA GLN A 43 -27.30 -4.65 2.37
C GLN A 43 -28.28 -5.19 3.42
N HIS A 44 -29.40 -4.52 3.58
CA HIS A 44 -30.39 -4.80 4.65
C HIS A 44 -30.89 -6.25 4.69
N ASP A 45 -30.92 -6.94 3.56
CA ASP A 45 -31.32 -8.35 3.47
C ASP A 45 -30.16 -9.31 3.77
N PHE A 46 -28.95 -8.78 3.97
CA PHE A 46 -27.78 -9.60 4.28
C PHE A 46 -27.72 -9.90 5.79
N PRO A 47 -27.49 -11.15 6.20
CA PRO A 47 -27.53 -11.51 7.63
C PRO A 47 -26.52 -10.76 8.50
N LEU A 48 -25.50 -10.17 7.90
CA LEU A 48 -24.43 -9.46 8.59
C LEU A 48 -24.58 -7.92 8.56
N ALA A 49 -25.68 -7.38 8.03
CA ALA A 49 -25.89 -5.94 7.92
C ALA A 49 -25.85 -5.18 9.26
N LYS A 50 -26.14 -5.86 10.38
CA LYS A 50 -26.06 -5.31 11.73
C LYS A 50 -24.81 -5.71 12.50
N SER A 51 -23.86 -6.35 11.85
CA SER A 51 -22.63 -6.83 12.49
C SER A 51 -21.68 -5.69 12.78
N HIS A 52 -20.87 -5.88 13.81
CA HIS A 52 -19.74 -5.02 14.09
C HIS A 52 -18.47 -5.57 13.42
N PHE A 53 -17.57 -4.67 13.04
CA PHE A 53 -16.34 -4.99 12.37
C PHE A 53 -15.15 -4.90 13.33
N VAL A 54 -14.22 -5.84 13.17
CA VAL A 54 -12.85 -5.74 13.67
C VAL A 54 -11.95 -5.80 12.43
N SER A 55 -11.20 -4.72 12.18
CA SER A 55 -10.21 -4.69 11.10
C SER A 55 -8.88 -5.21 11.63
N LEU A 56 -8.31 -6.22 10.96
CA LEU A 56 -7.02 -6.80 11.34
C LEU A 56 -6.12 -6.91 10.12
N GLY A 57 -4.91 -6.37 10.23
CA GLY A 57 -3.92 -6.46 9.18
C GLY A 57 -2.52 -6.69 9.69
N ALA A 58 -1.71 -7.40 8.89
CA ALA A 58 -0.31 -7.64 9.18
C ALA A 58 0.57 -7.13 8.03
N SER A 59 1.77 -6.61 8.34
CA SER A 59 2.73 -6.07 7.38
C SER A 59 2.06 -4.97 6.51
N HIS A 60 1.98 -5.14 5.19
CA HIS A 60 1.25 -4.24 4.30
C HIS A 60 -0.24 -4.10 4.71
N GLY A 61 -0.90 -5.19 5.06
CA GLY A 61 -2.25 -5.14 5.62
C GLY A 61 -2.33 -4.38 6.95
N GLY A 62 -1.28 -4.43 7.77
CA GLY A 62 -1.14 -3.62 8.98
C GLY A 62 -1.06 -2.13 8.66
N MET A 63 -0.30 -1.74 7.63
CA MET A 63 -0.31 -0.36 7.14
C MET A 63 -1.70 0.06 6.70
N MET A 64 -2.37 -0.72 5.84
CA MET A 64 -3.73 -0.44 5.39
C MET A 64 -4.69 -0.28 6.56
N THR A 65 -4.64 -1.18 7.55
CA THR A 65 -5.49 -1.13 8.75
C THR A 65 -5.25 0.14 9.57
N GLY A 66 -4.00 0.53 9.77
CA GLY A 66 -3.65 1.78 10.47
C GLY A 66 -4.19 3.02 9.76
N TYR A 67 -4.08 3.06 8.43
CA TYR A 67 -4.67 4.14 7.63
C TYR A 67 -6.19 4.12 7.65
N THR A 68 -6.78 2.94 7.62
CA THR A 68 -8.25 2.79 7.73
C THR A 68 -8.75 3.37 9.05
N ALA A 69 -8.04 3.11 10.16
CA ALA A 69 -8.36 3.70 11.45
C ALA A 69 -8.29 5.23 11.44
N ALA A 70 -7.27 5.79 10.78
CA ALA A 70 -7.07 7.23 10.72
C ALA A 70 -8.07 7.93 9.76
N GLU A 71 -8.43 7.31 8.64
CA GLU A 71 -9.38 7.86 7.66
C GLU A 71 -10.85 7.68 8.10
N GLN A 72 -11.16 6.67 8.89
CA GLN A 72 -12.53 6.32 9.24
C GLN A 72 -13.35 7.49 9.79
N PRO A 73 -12.86 8.33 10.73
CA PRO A 73 -13.63 9.44 11.27
C PRO A 73 -13.99 10.51 10.22
N TYR A 74 -13.22 10.61 9.15
CA TYR A 74 -13.37 11.64 8.11
C TYR A 74 -14.09 11.11 6.89
N TYR A 75 -13.71 9.92 6.42
CA TYR A 75 -14.24 9.32 5.20
C TYR A 75 -15.52 8.53 5.42
N ALA A 76 -15.61 7.84 6.55
CA ALA A 76 -16.76 6.98 6.87
C ALA A 76 -17.24 7.18 8.32
N PRO A 77 -17.64 8.40 8.72
CA PRO A 77 -18.15 8.68 10.07
C PRO A 77 -19.42 7.87 10.39
N ASP A 78 -20.17 7.49 9.36
CA ASP A 78 -21.33 6.60 9.43
C ASP A 78 -21.01 5.21 9.99
N LEU A 79 -19.78 4.73 9.81
CA LEU A 79 -19.34 3.44 10.33
C LEU A 79 -18.84 3.48 11.77
N THR A 80 -18.76 4.64 12.42
CA THR A 80 -18.18 4.78 13.77
C THR A 80 -18.87 3.87 14.80
N ALA A 81 -20.17 3.68 14.69
CA ALA A 81 -20.92 2.82 15.60
C ALA A 81 -20.74 1.32 15.34
N TYR A 82 -20.18 0.96 14.19
CA TYR A 82 -20.08 -0.44 13.73
C TYR A 82 -18.66 -0.97 13.69
N VAL A 83 -17.64 -0.11 13.72
CA VAL A 83 -16.23 -0.53 13.76
C VAL A 83 -15.74 -0.51 15.19
N ASN A 84 -15.55 -1.68 15.77
CA ASN A 84 -15.18 -1.81 17.18
C ASN A 84 -13.68 -1.66 17.40
N GLN A 85 -12.84 -2.12 16.47
CA GLN A 85 -11.41 -2.18 16.69
C GLN A 85 -10.62 -2.27 15.39
N PHE A 86 -9.43 -1.65 15.41
CA PHE A 86 -8.39 -1.79 14.40
C PHE A 86 -7.17 -2.44 15.04
N VAL A 87 -6.76 -3.60 14.52
CA VAL A 87 -5.62 -4.37 15.00
C VAL A 87 -4.50 -4.31 13.98
N VAL A 88 -3.45 -3.56 14.30
CA VAL A 88 -2.28 -3.38 13.43
C VAL A 88 -1.16 -4.29 13.92
N ASN A 89 -0.74 -5.23 13.09
CA ASN A 89 0.41 -6.07 13.35
C ASN A 89 1.51 -5.77 12.33
N GLU A 90 2.71 -5.41 12.81
CA GLU A 90 3.88 -5.11 11.99
C GLU A 90 3.63 -4.06 10.88
N GLY A 91 2.69 -3.14 11.09
CA GLY A 91 2.42 -2.03 10.20
C GLY A 91 3.57 -1.02 10.24
N ALA A 92 4.05 -0.59 9.08
CA ALA A 92 5.04 0.47 8.97
C ALA A 92 4.33 1.81 8.66
N PRO A 93 4.14 2.69 9.64
CA PRO A 93 3.39 3.94 9.43
C PRO A 93 4.17 4.97 8.61
N ASP A 94 5.48 4.83 8.52
CA ASP A 94 6.36 5.76 7.81
C ASP A 94 7.18 5.02 6.75
N LEU A 95 6.69 5.10 5.50
CA LEU A 95 7.35 4.46 4.35
C LEU A 95 8.72 5.05 4.06
N ILE A 96 9.00 6.30 4.45
CA ILE A 96 10.30 6.93 4.27
C ILE A 96 11.30 6.32 5.24
N LYS A 97 10.93 6.22 6.52
CA LYS A 97 11.77 5.56 7.52
C LYS A 97 11.98 4.09 7.19
N LEU A 98 10.92 3.42 6.71
CA LEU A 98 11.02 2.03 6.26
C LEU A 98 12.02 1.90 5.09
N ALA A 99 11.94 2.77 4.09
CA ALA A 99 12.87 2.79 2.97
C ALA A 99 14.33 3.03 3.42
N HIS A 100 14.53 3.93 4.39
CA HIS A 100 15.84 4.14 5.01
C HIS A 100 16.34 2.90 5.76
N SER A 101 15.49 2.26 6.56
CA SER A 101 15.87 1.04 7.30
C SER A 101 16.19 -0.13 6.36
N PHE A 102 15.62 -0.14 5.17
CA PHE A 102 15.94 -1.11 4.11
C PHE A 102 17.18 -0.73 3.27
N GLY A 103 17.86 0.36 3.61
CA GLY A 103 19.06 0.80 2.92
C GLY A 103 18.86 1.25 1.47
N LEU A 104 17.61 1.64 1.11
CA LEU A 104 17.30 2.06 -0.27
C LEU A 104 18.02 3.35 -0.69
N TYR A 105 18.53 4.13 0.28
CA TYR A 105 19.26 5.39 0.06
C TYR A 105 20.78 5.27 0.19
N GLY A 106 21.31 4.11 0.61
CA GLY A 106 22.71 3.90 0.92
C GLY A 106 23.41 2.91 0.00
N GLU A 107 24.50 2.35 0.48
CA GLU A 107 25.30 1.35 -0.24
C GLU A 107 24.51 0.10 -0.61
N LEU A 108 23.50 -0.25 0.16
CA LEU A 108 22.64 -1.40 -0.11
C LEU A 108 21.80 -1.26 -1.39
N GLN A 109 21.66 -0.06 -1.94
CA GLN A 109 21.04 0.11 -3.27
C GLN A 109 21.80 -0.66 -4.38
N ASN A 110 23.05 -1.01 -4.14
CA ASN A 110 23.90 -1.79 -5.04
C ASN A 110 23.73 -3.30 -4.84
N ALA A 111 23.20 -3.73 -3.71
CA ALA A 111 23.01 -5.14 -3.42
C ALA A 111 21.70 -5.68 -4.03
N PRO A 112 21.68 -6.93 -4.49
CA PRO A 112 20.44 -7.62 -4.80
C PRO A 112 19.55 -7.66 -3.57
N SER A 113 18.30 -7.19 -3.69
CA SER A 113 17.41 -7.07 -2.55
C SER A 113 15.94 -7.20 -2.95
N VAL A 114 15.17 -7.92 -2.14
CA VAL A 114 13.71 -7.96 -2.23
C VAL A 114 13.10 -6.57 -2.04
N TYR A 115 13.77 -5.67 -1.36
CA TYR A 115 13.31 -4.30 -1.12
C TYR A 115 13.21 -3.46 -2.38
N GLY A 116 13.98 -3.79 -3.42
CA GLY A 116 13.82 -3.21 -4.76
C GLY A 116 12.42 -3.49 -5.34
N SER A 117 11.87 -4.67 -5.08
CA SER A 117 10.52 -5.04 -5.51
C SER A 117 9.45 -4.21 -4.79
N PHE A 118 9.60 -3.94 -3.49
CA PHE A 118 8.70 -3.06 -2.75
C PHE A 118 8.72 -1.64 -3.32
N LEU A 119 9.91 -1.08 -3.56
CA LEU A 119 10.04 0.23 -4.17
C LEU A 119 9.36 0.27 -5.55
N MET A 120 9.60 -0.75 -6.38
CA MET A 120 9.02 -0.80 -7.72
C MET A 120 7.49 -0.94 -7.69
N SER A 121 6.95 -1.74 -6.79
CA SER A 121 5.49 -1.86 -6.61
C SER A 121 4.87 -0.53 -6.18
N PHE A 122 5.51 0.18 -5.26
CA PHE A 122 5.09 1.53 -4.86
C PHE A 122 5.17 2.53 -6.02
N VAL A 123 6.27 2.53 -6.78
CA VAL A 123 6.43 3.42 -7.96
C VAL A 123 5.35 3.15 -9.00
N VAL A 124 5.09 1.87 -9.29
CA VAL A 124 4.04 1.46 -10.24
C VAL A 124 2.65 1.88 -9.74
N GLY A 125 2.35 1.63 -8.47
CA GLY A 125 1.09 2.03 -7.85
C GLY A 125 0.89 3.54 -7.87
N ALA A 126 1.91 4.31 -7.47
CA ALA A 126 1.87 5.77 -7.50
C ALA A 126 1.68 6.32 -8.92
N ALA A 127 2.33 5.72 -9.92
CA ALA A 127 2.20 6.14 -11.31
C ALA A 127 0.82 5.81 -11.92
N ARG A 128 0.11 4.83 -11.37
CA ARG A 128 -1.25 4.49 -11.78
C ARG A 128 -2.28 5.40 -11.16
N GLU A 129 -2.14 5.65 -9.87
CA GLU A 129 -3.05 6.54 -9.13
C GLU A 129 -2.84 8.01 -9.52
N TYR A 130 -1.59 8.37 -9.82
CA TYR A 130 -1.20 9.72 -10.21
C TYR A 130 -0.53 9.69 -11.59
N PRO A 131 -1.29 9.54 -12.69
CA PRO A 131 -0.74 9.35 -14.03
C PRO A 131 0.14 10.50 -14.51
N ASP A 132 -0.06 11.71 -13.99
CA ASP A 132 0.77 12.89 -14.30
C ASP A 132 2.21 12.76 -13.78
N LEU A 133 2.46 11.86 -12.82
CA LEU A 133 3.81 11.56 -12.36
C LEU A 133 4.58 10.69 -13.35
N LEU A 134 3.90 9.89 -14.16
CA LEU A 134 4.52 8.86 -14.97
C LEU A 134 5.55 9.40 -15.97
N PRO A 135 5.31 10.48 -16.73
CA PRO A 135 6.31 11.07 -17.63
C PRO A 135 7.59 11.50 -16.89
N HIS A 136 7.42 12.06 -15.69
CA HIS A 136 8.54 12.50 -14.86
C HIS A 136 9.31 11.32 -14.24
N LEU A 137 8.64 10.21 -13.96
CA LEU A 137 9.27 8.98 -13.47
C LEU A 137 10.06 8.27 -14.57
N TYR A 138 9.49 8.15 -15.78
CA TYR A 138 10.12 7.42 -16.88
C TYR A 138 11.49 7.95 -17.30
N GLN A 139 11.76 9.24 -17.13
CA GLN A 139 13.09 9.80 -17.41
C GLN A 139 14.18 9.26 -16.48
N TRP A 140 13.78 8.84 -15.27
CA TRP A 140 14.71 8.32 -14.26
C TRP A 140 14.91 6.82 -14.34
N PHE A 141 14.12 6.10 -15.13
CA PHE A 141 14.31 4.67 -15.31
C PHE A 141 15.35 4.35 -16.38
N THR A 142 16.16 3.34 -16.10
CA THR A 142 16.99 2.69 -17.11
C THR A 142 16.09 1.97 -18.14
N PRO A 143 16.62 1.54 -19.31
CA PRO A 143 15.85 0.69 -20.22
C PRO A 143 15.29 -0.57 -19.54
N TYR A 144 16.07 -1.19 -18.66
CA TYR A 144 15.66 -2.33 -17.85
C TYR A 144 14.53 -1.95 -16.89
N GLY A 145 14.69 -0.85 -16.15
CA GLY A 145 13.66 -0.34 -15.23
C GLY A 145 12.34 -0.06 -15.92
N LYS A 146 12.38 0.51 -17.13
CA LYS A 146 11.16 0.73 -17.95
C LYS A 146 10.47 -0.58 -18.31
N ALA A 147 11.25 -1.61 -18.68
CA ALA A 147 10.71 -2.94 -18.97
C ALA A 147 10.07 -3.58 -17.73
N VAL A 148 10.73 -3.46 -16.57
CA VAL A 148 10.21 -3.96 -15.27
C VAL A 148 8.90 -3.26 -14.90
N VAL A 149 8.85 -1.92 -14.97
CA VAL A 149 7.61 -1.15 -14.71
C VAL A 149 6.48 -1.58 -15.64
N LYS A 150 6.79 -1.72 -16.94
CA LYS A 150 5.79 -2.15 -17.93
C LYS A 150 5.28 -3.56 -17.63
N GLY A 151 6.17 -4.50 -17.29
CA GLY A 151 5.80 -5.87 -16.93
C GLY A 151 4.95 -5.93 -15.67
N ASN A 152 5.34 -5.16 -14.65
CA ASN A 152 4.62 -5.12 -13.37
C ASN A 152 3.21 -4.50 -13.46
N ARG A 153 2.92 -3.72 -14.49
CA ARG A 153 1.55 -3.19 -14.71
C ARG A 153 0.53 -4.27 -15.04
N SER A 154 0.97 -5.45 -15.43
CA SER A 154 0.10 -6.56 -15.86
C SER A 154 0.08 -7.72 -14.87
N ILE A 155 0.78 -7.61 -13.75
CA ILE A 155 0.87 -8.67 -12.74
C ILE A 155 0.44 -8.16 -11.37
N CYS A 156 -0.09 -9.06 -10.55
CA CYS A 156 -0.49 -8.75 -9.18
C CYS A 156 0.74 -8.63 -8.25
N THR A 157 0.58 -7.94 -7.12
CA THR A 157 1.64 -7.62 -6.15
C THR A 157 2.49 -8.83 -5.74
N PRO A 158 1.94 -10.01 -5.40
CA PRO A 158 2.77 -11.16 -5.03
C PRO A 158 3.73 -11.62 -6.14
N LEU A 159 3.32 -11.52 -7.40
CA LEU A 159 4.20 -11.86 -8.54
C LEU A 159 5.27 -10.80 -8.76
N THR A 160 4.99 -9.54 -8.46
CA THR A 160 5.99 -8.45 -8.48
C THR A 160 7.15 -8.77 -7.54
N PHE A 161 6.84 -9.29 -6.35
CA PHE A 161 7.87 -9.72 -5.39
C PHE A 161 8.66 -10.95 -5.86
N ALA A 162 8.04 -11.83 -6.64
CA ALA A 162 8.72 -13.00 -7.19
C ALA A 162 9.67 -12.65 -8.35
N VAL A 163 9.37 -11.61 -9.12
CA VAL A 163 10.16 -11.21 -10.31
C VAL A 163 11.31 -10.27 -9.94
N GLY A 164 11.17 -9.51 -8.84
CA GLY A 164 12.16 -8.49 -8.43
C GLY A 164 13.30 -8.92 -7.53
N PRO A 165 13.26 -10.07 -6.80
CA PRO A 165 14.34 -10.46 -5.92
C PRO A 165 15.64 -10.65 -6.70
N GLY A 166 16.69 -9.98 -6.24
CA GLY A 166 18.02 -10.13 -6.82
C GLY A 166 18.42 -9.07 -7.83
N VAL A 167 17.56 -8.09 -8.14
CA VAL A 167 17.95 -6.99 -9.01
C VAL A 167 18.35 -5.77 -8.17
N PRO A 168 19.61 -5.30 -8.27
CA PRO A 168 20.01 -4.06 -7.62
C PRO A 168 19.20 -2.86 -8.12
N ILE A 169 18.82 -1.98 -7.22
CA ILE A 169 18.01 -0.78 -7.53
C ILE A 169 18.70 0.11 -8.58
N LYS A 170 20.03 0.19 -8.55
CA LYS A 170 20.82 0.90 -9.56
C LYS A 170 20.62 0.43 -11.01
N ASN A 171 20.18 -0.83 -11.18
CA ASN A 171 19.85 -1.36 -12.50
C ASN A 171 18.46 -0.92 -12.97
N ILE A 172 17.61 -0.47 -12.05
CA ILE A 172 16.23 -0.06 -12.31
C ILE A 172 16.15 1.46 -12.52
N VAL A 173 16.79 2.23 -11.64
CA VAL A 173 16.77 3.69 -11.68
C VAL A 173 18.17 4.25 -11.96
N LYS A 174 18.21 5.41 -12.63
CA LYS A 174 19.43 6.14 -12.93
C LYS A 174 20.01 6.77 -11.66
N GLU A 175 21.31 7.02 -11.69
CA GLU A 175 21.99 7.81 -10.68
C GLU A 175 21.30 9.17 -10.49
N GLY A 176 21.24 9.64 -9.24
CA GLY A 176 20.57 10.89 -8.88
C GLY A 176 19.05 10.80 -8.72
N PHE A 177 18.42 9.66 -9.03
CA PHE A 177 16.95 9.51 -8.86
C PHE A 177 16.50 9.88 -7.44
N PHE A 178 17.15 9.33 -6.43
CA PHE A 178 16.79 9.56 -5.02
C PHE A 178 17.00 11.00 -4.55
N ALA A 179 17.86 11.77 -5.22
CA ALA A 179 18.07 13.20 -4.97
C ALA A 179 17.11 14.09 -5.78
N SER A 180 16.40 13.52 -6.75
CA SER A 180 15.56 14.27 -7.69
C SER A 180 14.32 14.86 -7.04
N GLN A 181 13.80 15.94 -7.63
CA GLN A 181 12.51 16.51 -7.23
C GLN A 181 11.36 15.53 -7.48
N THR A 182 11.45 14.74 -8.53
CA THR A 182 10.46 13.69 -8.84
C THR A 182 10.33 12.69 -7.69
N PHE A 183 11.47 12.21 -7.15
CA PHE A 183 11.45 11.30 -6.02
C PHE A 183 10.95 11.98 -4.73
N LYS A 184 11.35 13.23 -4.50
CA LYS A 184 10.84 14.02 -3.36
C LYS A 184 9.32 14.19 -3.44
N ASN A 185 8.77 14.44 -4.63
CA ASN A 185 7.31 14.53 -4.83
C ASN A 185 6.63 13.18 -4.55
N MET A 186 7.23 12.07 -5.00
CA MET A 186 6.73 10.73 -4.66
C MET A 186 6.73 10.47 -3.14
N LEU A 187 7.78 10.91 -2.45
CA LEU A 187 7.85 10.79 -1.00
C LEU A 187 6.78 11.65 -0.30
N GLN A 188 6.44 12.81 -0.87
CA GLN A 188 5.33 13.62 -0.34
C GLN A 188 3.99 12.89 -0.49
N ILE A 189 3.75 12.20 -1.61
CA ILE A 189 2.56 11.36 -1.79
C ILE A 189 2.56 10.22 -0.76
N ALA A 190 3.69 9.53 -0.59
CA ALA A 190 3.86 8.50 0.42
C ALA A 190 3.71 9.06 1.84
N LYS A 191 4.26 10.25 2.11
CA LYS A 191 4.16 10.92 3.40
C LYS A 191 2.74 11.44 3.65
N TYR A 192 2.05 11.93 2.65
CA TYR A 192 0.65 12.35 2.77
C TYR A 192 -0.25 11.15 3.07
N SER A 193 0.10 9.99 2.54
CA SER A 193 -0.49 8.72 2.92
C SER A 193 0.05 8.17 4.25
N SER A 194 1.16 8.69 4.81
CA SER A 194 1.78 8.23 6.06
C SER A 194 1.74 9.22 7.22
N SER A 195 1.24 10.43 7.01
CA SER A 195 1.23 11.49 8.04
C SER A 195 -0.04 11.49 8.88
N PHE A 196 -0.54 10.32 9.25
CA PHE A 196 -1.56 10.29 10.28
C PHE A 196 -0.93 10.42 11.66
N TYR A 197 -1.24 11.54 12.28
CA TYR A 197 -1.22 11.70 13.71
C TYR A 197 -2.22 10.69 14.27
N TYR A 198 -1.77 9.72 15.02
CA TYR A 198 -2.62 9.01 15.95
C TYR A 198 -2.99 10.02 17.04
N PRO A 199 -4.24 10.47 17.16
CA PRO A 199 -4.65 11.13 18.38
C PRO A 199 -4.50 10.09 19.49
N GLY A 200 -3.58 10.36 20.44
CA GLY A 200 -3.38 9.55 21.62
C GLY A 200 -4.63 9.53 22.50
#